data_4041ee1229c4044b049eb048c72e15f3
#
_entry.id   4041ee1229c4044b049eb048c72e15f3
#
_cell.length_a   1.000
_cell.length_b   1.000
_cell.length_c   1.000
_cell.angle_alpha   90.00
_cell.angle_beta   90.00
_cell.angle_gamma   90.00
#
_symmetry.space_group_name_H-M   'P 1'
#
loop_
_entity.id
_entity.type
_entity.pdbx_description
1 polymer ?
#
loop_
_entity_poly.entity_id
_entity_poly.type
_entity_poly.pdbx_seq_one_letter_code
_entity_poly.pdbx_strand_id
1 'polypeptide(L)'
;LSAALDRMLGALADPKRRRAIELLGVRPRSAGELAADLGLAPPAMSRHLRALKEGGLVKDGHPDFDARVRIYSLKDGATAELKQWLAETEALWAHQLGAFKAHVEDGE
;
A
#
# COMPACT_ATOMS: atom_id res chain seq x y z
N LEU A 1 16.57 5.26 0.67
CA LEU A 1 15.25 4.85 0.20
C LEU A 1 14.93 5.53 -1.12
N SER A 2 14.18 4.87 -1.98
CA SER A 2 13.76 5.45 -3.25
C SER A 2 12.58 6.40 -3.05
N ALA A 3 12.43 7.35 -3.96
CA ALA A 3 11.27 8.25 -3.95
C ALA A 3 9.97 7.47 -4.18
N ALA A 4 10.02 6.38 -4.96
CA ALA A 4 8.86 5.53 -5.20
C ALA A 4 8.40 4.85 -3.90
N LEU A 5 9.33 4.34 -3.10
CA LEU A 5 9.01 3.72 -1.81
C LEU A 5 8.44 4.75 -0.84
N ASP A 6 9.01 5.96 -0.81
CA ASP A 6 8.51 7.04 0.04
C ASP A 6 7.05 7.39 -0.30
N ARG A 7 6.72 7.48 -1.58
CA ARG A 7 5.35 7.75 -2.02
C ARG A 7 4.40 6.63 -1.64
N MET A 8 4.86 5.38 -1.76
CA MET A 8 4.07 4.21 -1.37
C MET A 8 3.76 4.22 0.13
N LEU A 9 4.78 4.44 0.95
CA LEU A 9 4.63 4.51 2.41
C LEU A 9 3.71 5.66 2.81
N GLY A 10 3.85 6.82 2.16
CA GLY A 10 2.96 7.96 2.39
C GLY A 10 1.51 7.65 2.06
N ALA A 11 1.27 6.95 0.95
CA ALA A 11 -0.07 6.54 0.57
C ALA A 11 -0.67 5.57 1.59
N LEU A 12 0.14 4.68 2.15
CA LEU A 12 -0.30 3.68 3.13
C LEU A 12 -0.41 4.23 4.56
N ALA A 13 -0.02 5.47 4.79
CA ALA A 13 -0.09 6.07 6.12
C ALA A 13 -1.53 6.35 6.59
N ASP A 14 -2.48 6.47 5.67
CA ASP A 14 -3.88 6.75 5.98
C ASP A 14 -4.67 5.45 6.16
N PRO A 15 -5.43 5.29 7.27
CA PRO A 15 -6.17 4.05 7.52
C PRO A 15 -7.25 3.74 6.48
N LYS A 16 -7.91 4.77 5.93
CA LYS A 16 -8.93 4.56 4.88
C LYS A 16 -8.29 4.02 3.61
N ARG A 17 -7.10 4.50 3.26
CA ARG A 17 -6.36 4.01 2.10
C ARG A 17 -5.92 2.56 2.29
N ARG A 18 -5.44 2.20 3.49
CA ARG A 18 -5.11 0.79 3.78
C ARG A 18 -6.33 -0.10 3.65
N ARG A 19 -7.48 0.36 4.13
CA ARG A 19 -8.72 -0.42 4.00
C ARG A 19 -9.12 -0.59 2.54
N ALA A 20 -8.96 0.45 1.72
CA ALA A 20 -9.20 0.35 0.28
C ALA A 20 -8.32 -0.72 -0.36
N ILE A 21 -7.04 -0.77 -0.01
CA ILE A 21 -6.11 -1.80 -0.51
C ILE A 21 -6.58 -3.20 -0.11
N GLU A 22 -7.02 -3.39 1.12
CA GLU A 22 -7.56 -4.68 1.57
C GLU A 22 -8.78 -5.10 0.75
N LEU A 23 -9.70 -4.17 0.51
CA LEU A 23 -10.91 -4.44 -0.28
C LEU A 23 -10.55 -4.78 -1.73
N LEU A 24 -9.61 -4.06 -2.32
CA LEU A 24 -9.13 -4.34 -3.68
C LEU A 24 -8.36 -5.66 -3.78
N GLY A 25 -7.80 -6.12 -2.66
CA GLY A 25 -7.18 -7.43 -2.59
C GLY A 25 -8.18 -8.58 -2.75
N VAL A 26 -9.45 -8.32 -2.45
CA VAL A 26 -10.52 -9.30 -2.65
C VAL A 26 -11.00 -9.31 -4.10
N ARG A 27 -11.26 -8.14 -4.67
CA ARG A 27 -11.66 -7.97 -6.07
C ARG A 27 -11.54 -6.52 -6.52
N PRO A 28 -11.43 -6.26 -7.84
CA PRO A 28 -11.54 -4.90 -8.36
C PRO A 28 -12.88 -4.25 -8.02
N ARG A 29 -12.91 -2.93 -7.88
CA ARG A 29 -14.11 -2.17 -7.50
C ARG A 29 -14.12 -0.82 -8.17
N SER A 30 -15.33 -0.28 -8.39
CA SER A 30 -15.47 1.10 -8.84
C SER A 30 -15.21 2.07 -7.68
N ALA A 31 -14.95 3.34 -8.01
CA ALA A 31 -14.81 4.39 -6.99
C ALA A 31 -16.07 4.51 -6.13
N GLY A 32 -17.24 4.37 -6.75
CA GLY A 32 -18.52 4.43 -6.03
C GLY A 32 -18.68 3.29 -5.03
N GLU A 33 -18.29 2.08 -5.42
CA GLU A 33 -18.33 0.93 -4.52
C GLU A 33 -17.39 1.15 -3.32
N LEU A 34 -16.17 1.62 -3.57
CA LEU A 34 -15.20 1.90 -2.52
C LEU A 34 -15.69 2.99 -1.57
N ALA A 35 -16.27 4.06 -2.11
CA ALA A 35 -16.84 5.14 -1.30
C ALA A 35 -17.94 4.62 -0.38
N ALA A 36 -18.84 3.80 -0.91
CA ALA A 36 -19.91 3.19 -0.13
C ALA A 36 -19.36 2.26 0.96
N ASP A 37 -18.41 1.39 0.59
CA ASP A 37 -17.81 0.43 1.51
C ASP A 37 -17.06 1.12 2.66
N LEU A 38 -16.43 2.26 2.39
CA LEU A 38 -15.64 2.99 3.38
C LEU A 38 -16.40 4.11 4.09
N GLY A 39 -17.65 4.35 3.70
CA GLY A 39 -18.46 5.41 4.28
C GLY A 39 -17.91 6.79 3.98
N LEU A 40 -17.36 6.99 2.77
CA LEU A 40 -16.76 8.25 2.35
C LEU A 40 -17.61 8.95 1.28
N ALA A 41 -17.61 10.28 1.30
CA ALA A 41 -18.16 11.06 0.21
C ALA A 41 -17.31 10.87 -1.06
N PRO A 42 -17.90 10.89 -2.26
CA PRO A 42 -17.15 10.68 -3.50
C PRO A 42 -15.90 11.56 -3.67
N PRO A 43 -15.91 12.87 -3.35
CA PRO A 43 -14.68 13.67 -3.46
C PRO A 43 -13.55 13.19 -2.56
N ALA A 44 -13.88 12.75 -1.34
CA ALA A 44 -12.86 12.21 -0.42
C ALA A 44 -12.28 10.91 -0.97
N MET A 45 -13.14 10.02 -1.48
CA MET A 45 -12.68 8.77 -2.07
C MET A 45 -11.78 9.04 -3.29
N SER A 46 -12.13 9.99 -4.12
CA SER A 46 -11.32 10.36 -5.30
C SER A 46 -9.93 10.83 -4.88
N ARG A 47 -9.82 11.60 -3.81
CA ARG A 47 -8.51 12.04 -3.30
C ARG A 47 -7.68 10.86 -2.80
N HIS A 48 -8.28 9.93 -2.09
CA HIS A 48 -7.59 8.72 -1.62
C HIS A 48 -7.13 7.85 -2.79
N LEU A 49 -7.97 7.66 -3.80
CA LEU A 49 -7.61 6.88 -4.98
C LEU A 49 -6.48 7.53 -5.78
N ARG A 50 -6.48 8.86 -5.88
CA ARG A 50 -5.37 9.58 -6.51
C ARG A 50 -4.05 9.32 -5.76
N ALA A 51 -4.08 9.43 -4.43
CA ALA A 51 -2.89 9.16 -3.61
C ALA A 51 -2.39 7.73 -3.78
N LEU A 52 -3.30 6.76 -3.82
CA LEU A 52 -2.95 5.35 -4.02
C LEU A 52 -2.37 5.11 -5.42
N LYS A 53 -2.91 5.76 -6.43
CA LYS A 53 -2.41 5.65 -7.80
C LYS A 53 -1.04 6.31 -7.94
N GLU A 54 -0.85 7.50 -7.40
CA GLU A 54 0.45 8.19 -7.39
C GLU A 54 1.49 7.41 -6.59
N GLY A 55 1.07 6.71 -5.55
CA GLY A 55 1.93 5.82 -4.77
C GLY A 55 2.26 4.49 -5.45
N GLY A 56 1.72 4.26 -6.64
CA GLY A 56 2.02 3.05 -7.40
C GLY A 56 1.36 1.78 -6.88
N LEU A 57 0.31 1.91 -6.06
CA LEU A 57 -0.36 0.77 -5.43
C LEU A 57 -1.58 0.28 -6.23
N VAL A 58 -2.25 1.18 -6.93
CA VAL A 58 -3.45 0.84 -7.70
C VAL A 58 -3.33 1.34 -9.13
N LYS A 59 -4.08 0.71 -10.00
CA LYS A 59 -4.29 1.13 -11.38
C LYS A 59 -5.79 1.24 -11.61
N ASP A 60 -6.16 1.94 -12.66
CA ASP A 60 -7.56 2.09 -13.04
C ASP A 60 -7.73 1.85 -14.54
N GLY A 61 -8.95 1.51 -14.91
CA GLY A 61 -9.33 1.26 -16.28
C GLY A 61 -10.84 1.30 -16.42
N HIS A 62 -11.30 1.03 -17.62
CA HIS A 62 -12.73 1.00 -17.91
C HIS A 62 -13.11 -0.41 -18.35
N PRO A 63 -14.30 -0.92 -17.95
CA PRO A 63 -14.81 -2.14 -18.55
C PRO A 63 -15.11 -1.89 -20.03
N ASP A 64 -14.97 -2.94 -20.85
CA ASP A 64 -15.15 -2.82 -22.31
C ASP A 64 -16.55 -2.35 -22.70
N PHE A 65 -17.54 -2.62 -21.86
CA PHE A 65 -18.94 -2.29 -22.16
C PHE A 65 -19.37 -0.88 -21.71
N ASP A 66 -18.60 -0.20 -20.86
CA ASP A 66 -18.96 1.15 -20.40
C ASP A 66 -17.72 1.97 -20.03
N ALA A 67 -17.33 2.87 -20.93
CA ALA A 67 -16.18 3.75 -20.72
C ALA A 67 -16.40 4.83 -19.65
N ARG A 68 -17.63 5.01 -19.17
CA ARG A 68 -17.94 5.98 -18.10
C ARG A 68 -17.64 5.41 -16.72
N VAL A 69 -17.55 4.10 -16.59
CA VAL A 69 -17.28 3.43 -15.33
C VAL A 69 -15.77 3.25 -15.20
N ARG A 70 -15.22 3.70 -14.08
CA ARG A 70 -13.80 3.53 -13.77
C ARG A 70 -13.64 2.47 -12.69
N ILE A 71 -12.88 1.43 -13.01
CA ILE A 71 -12.64 0.31 -12.11
C ILE A 71 -11.19 0.38 -11.62
N TYR A 72 -11.02 0.25 -10.32
CA TYR A 72 -9.71 0.23 -9.67
C TYR A 72 -9.32 -1.18 -9.29
N SER A 73 -8.04 -1.48 -9.38
CA SER A 73 -7.47 -2.77 -9.02
C SER A 73 -6.06 -2.58 -8.49
N LEU A 74 -5.54 -3.59 -7.81
CA LEU A 74 -4.16 -3.55 -7.34
C LEU A 74 -3.21 -3.62 -8.53
N LYS A 75 -2.12 -2.86 -8.45
CA LYS A 75 -1.08 -2.88 -9.48
C LYS A 75 -0.15 -4.07 -9.24
N ASP A 76 0.08 -4.87 -10.27
CA ASP A 76 0.94 -6.05 -10.18
C ASP A 76 2.37 -5.64 -9.76
N GLY A 77 2.94 -6.38 -8.83
CA GLY A 77 4.29 -6.13 -8.35
C GLY A 77 4.46 -4.86 -7.51
N ALA A 78 3.35 -4.18 -7.16
CA ALA A 78 3.40 -2.91 -6.45
C ALA A 78 4.16 -2.97 -5.13
N THR A 79 4.08 -4.09 -4.41
CA THR A 79 4.69 -4.24 -3.09
C THR A 79 6.11 -4.81 -3.13
N ALA A 80 6.66 -5.11 -4.31
CA ALA A 80 7.97 -5.76 -4.40
C ALA A 80 9.08 -4.94 -3.72
N GLU A 81 9.13 -3.63 -3.99
CA GLU A 81 10.14 -2.75 -3.39
C GLU A 81 9.95 -2.63 -1.87
N LEU A 82 8.70 -2.56 -1.41
CA LEU A 82 8.38 -2.53 0.02
C LEU A 82 8.81 -3.83 0.70
N LYS A 83 8.52 -4.97 0.10
CA LYS A 83 8.94 -6.28 0.63
C LYS A 83 10.46 -6.37 0.73
N GLN A 84 11.16 -5.89 -0.28
CA GLN A 84 12.63 -5.89 -0.28
C GLN A 84 13.17 -5.00 0.84
N TRP A 85 12.63 -3.80 1.00
CA TRP A 85 13.05 -2.90 2.06
C TRP A 85 12.79 -3.50 3.44
N LEU A 86 11.62 -4.09 3.64
CA LEU A 86 11.28 -4.76 4.91
C LEU A 86 12.23 -5.92 5.18
N ALA A 87 12.54 -6.73 4.19
CA ALA A 87 13.46 -7.86 4.34
C ALA A 87 14.87 -7.41 4.72
N GLU A 88 15.37 -6.38 4.07
CA GLU A 88 16.67 -5.79 4.37
C GLU A 88 16.72 -5.20 5.78
N THR A 89 15.67 -4.45 6.13
CA THR A 89 15.56 -3.83 7.44
C THR A 89 15.45 -4.87 8.55
N GLU A 90 14.65 -5.90 8.32
CA GLU A 90 14.48 -7.01 9.26
C GLU A 90 15.80 -7.75 9.48
N ALA A 91 16.57 -7.98 8.41
CA ALA A 91 17.88 -8.62 8.50
C ALA A 91 18.85 -7.79 9.32
N LEU A 92 18.86 -6.46 9.13
CA LEU A 92 19.69 -5.55 9.93
C LEU A 92 19.28 -5.56 11.40
N TRP A 93 17.98 -5.55 11.67
CA TRP A 93 17.47 -5.63 13.04
C TRP A 93 17.85 -6.94 13.71
N ALA A 94 17.70 -8.06 13.02
CA ALA A 94 18.08 -9.37 13.54
C ALA A 94 19.57 -9.44 13.89
N HIS A 95 20.42 -8.90 13.00
CA HIS A 95 21.86 -8.83 13.23
C HIS A 95 22.18 -7.97 14.44
N GLN A 96 21.60 -6.78 14.53
CA GLN A 96 21.84 -5.85 15.63
C GLN A 96 21.38 -6.43 16.97
N LEU A 97 20.20 -7.03 17.02
CA LEU A 97 19.67 -7.64 18.22
C LEU A 97 20.49 -8.87 18.63
N GLY A 98 20.94 -9.66 17.68
CA GLY A 98 21.82 -10.80 17.93
C GLY A 98 23.18 -10.37 18.49
N ALA A 99 23.78 -9.35 17.91
CA ALA A 99 25.05 -8.79 18.40
C ALA A 99 24.89 -8.20 19.79
N PHE A 100 23.80 -7.48 20.05
CA PHE A 100 23.52 -6.93 21.39
C PHE A 100 23.33 -8.04 22.41
N LYS A 101 22.59 -9.07 22.08
CA LYS A 101 22.34 -10.21 22.97
C LYS A 101 23.66 -10.92 23.32
N ALA A 102 24.50 -11.19 22.32
CA ALA A 102 25.79 -11.82 22.51
C ALA A 102 26.68 -10.97 23.43
N HIS A 103 26.73 -9.66 23.20
CA HIS A 103 27.50 -8.73 24.02
C HIS A 103 27.05 -8.75 25.50
N VAL A 104 25.75 -8.72 25.73
CA VAL A 104 25.18 -8.75 27.08
C VAL A 104 25.50 -10.08 27.77
N GLU A 105 25.38 -11.20 27.07
CA GLU A 105 25.68 -12.52 27.61
C GLU A 105 27.18 -12.69 27.92
N ASP A 106 28.05 -12.20 27.04
CA ASP A 106 29.50 -12.31 27.20
C ASP A 106 30.06 -11.29 28.19
N GLY A 107 29.38 -10.16 28.36
CA GLY A 107 29.80 -9.08 29.24
C GLY A 107 29.56 -9.35 30.73
N GLU A 108 28.92 -10.44 31.03
CA GLU A 108 28.68 -10.88 32.40
C GLU A 108 29.75 -11.83 32.87
#